data_a7e77097ce5fa12992281a1dd27d457b
#
_entry.id   a7e77097ce5fa12992281a1dd27d457b
#
_cell.length_a   1.000
_cell.length_b   1.000
_cell.length_c   1.000
_cell.angle_alpha   90.00
_cell.angle_beta   90.00
_cell.angle_gamma   90.00
#
_symmetry.space_group_name_H-M   'P 1'
#
loop_
_entity.id
_entity.type
_entity.pdbx_description
1 polymer ?
#
loop_
_entity_poly.entity_id
_entity_poly.type
_entity_poly.pdbx_seq_one_letter_code
_entity_poly.pdbx_strand_id
1 'polypeptide(L)'
;NCILHAGVVIGADGFGFMPNAQGGFDKIPQLGNVVIEDDVEIGANTCIDRAKTDSTVIRRGVKLDNLIQIGHNVQIGENTVSSAQTGIAGTSKVGHNCFLAGQVGIADHVTIGDRVCIGSKSGLDKDVPDGEVRFGYPALPGMQYHRASAIFKNLPDLARRVSQAEKEIAALKDCLLYTS
;
A
#
# COMPACT_ATOMS: atom_id res chain seq x y z
N ASN A 1 7.77 5.59 27.11
CA ASN A 1 7.30 4.19 27.16
C ASN A 1 7.37 3.47 25.81
N CYS A 2 8.49 3.58 25.05
CA CYS A 2 8.63 2.84 23.80
C CYS A 2 9.37 1.51 24.02
N ILE A 3 9.02 0.51 23.19
CA ILE A 3 9.71 -0.80 23.17
C ILE A 3 10.33 -0.97 21.79
N LEU A 4 11.63 -1.15 21.72
CA LEU A 4 12.38 -1.42 20.49
C LEU A 4 13.01 -2.80 20.60
N HIS A 5 12.60 -3.71 19.69
CA HIS A 5 13.13 -5.07 19.69
C HIS A 5 14.49 -5.17 18.96
N ALA A 6 15.10 -6.33 19.02
CA ALA A 6 16.45 -6.55 18.47
C ALA A 6 16.52 -6.25 16.97
N GLY A 7 17.59 -5.61 16.54
CA GLY A 7 17.84 -5.31 15.14
C GLY A 7 17.01 -4.17 14.53
N VAL A 8 16.25 -3.42 15.33
CA VAL A 8 15.55 -2.21 14.87
C VAL A 8 16.57 -1.18 14.40
N VAL A 9 16.36 -0.61 13.22
CA VAL A 9 17.18 0.47 12.64
C VAL A 9 16.34 1.72 12.50
N ILE A 10 16.76 2.84 13.09
CA ILE A 10 16.06 4.12 13.04
C ILE A 10 16.98 5.19 12.48
N GLY A 11 16.50 5.91 11.46
CA GLY A 11 17.21 7.05 10.89
C GLY A 11 18.27 6.67 9.84
N ALA A 12 18.19 5.49 9.26
CA ALA A 12 18.94 5.19 8.03
C ALA A 12 18.49 6.13 6.91
N ASP A 13 19.36 6.34 5.92
CA ASP A 13 19.02 7.13 4.75
C ASP A 13 17.91 6.44 3.94
N GLY A 14 16.88 7.20 3.59
CA GLY A 14 15.84 6.74 2.69
C GLY A 14 16.33 6.54 1.25
N PHE A 15 15.53 5.87 0.45
CA PHE A 15 15.80 5.64 -0.97
C PHE A 15 15.57 6.93 -1.76
N GLY A 16 16.64 7.68 -1.97
CA GLY A 16 16.62 8.94 -2.71
C GLY A 16 17.78 9.02 -3.70
N PHE A 17 17.48 8.88 -4.99
CA PHE A 17 18.46 8.93 -6.07
C PHE A 17 17.93 9.71 -7.26
N MET A 18 18.81 10.34 -8.02
CA MET A 18 18.50 11.12 -9.21
C MET A 18 19.29 10.56 -10.40
N PRO A 19 18.67 10.32 -11.57
CA PRO A 19 19.41 9.92 -12.77
C PRO A 19 20.46 10.97 -13.12
N ASN A 20 21.64 10.53 -13.53
CA ASN A 20 22.72 11.38 -13.99
C ASN A 20 22.99 11.24 -15.49
N ALA A 21 23.79 12.15 -16.05
CA ALA A 21 24.08 12.20 -17.47
C ALA A 21 24.88 10.97 -18.00
N GLN A 22 25.47 10.18 -17.12
CA GLN A 22 26.24 8.99 -17.45
C GLN A 22 25.39 7.70 -17.42
N GLY A 23 24.05 7.82 -17.20
CA GLY A 23 23.12 6.68 -17.11
C GLY A 23 23.15 5.96 -15.75
N GLY A 24 23.79 6.54 -14.75
CA GLY A 24 23.79 6.08 -13.38
C GLY A 24 22.83 6.90 -12.51
N PHE A 25 23.03 6.81 -11.18
CA PHE A 25 22.23 7.51 -10.20
C PHE A 25 23.11 8.22 -9.18
N ASP A 26 22.83 9.49 -8.92
CA ASP A 26 23.44 10.27 -7.86
C ASP A 26 22.55 10.24 -6.61
N LYS A 27 23.17 10.06 -5.45
CA LYS A 27 22.45 10.02 -4.17
C LYS A 27 21.93 11.43 -3.82
N ILE A 28 20.67 11.49 -3.41
CA ILE A 28 20.07 12.68 -2.81
C ILE A 28 20.30 12.61 -1.29
N PRO A 29 20.98 13.58 -0.68
CA PRO A 29 21.20 13.63 0.77
C PRO A 29 19.88 13.59 1.56
N GLN A 30 19.85 12.83 2.63
CA GLN A 30 18.72 12.72 3.56
C GLN A 30 19.07 13.52 4.82
N LEU A 31 18.48 14.69 5.00
CA LEU A 31 18.85 15.68 6.03
C LEU A 31 17.85 15.73 7.20
N GLY A 32 16.69 15.09 7.05
CA GLY A 32 15.67 15.07 8.08
C GLY A 32 15.95 14.06 9.19
N ASN A 33 14.94 13.80 10.00
CA ASN A 33 15.04 12.92 11.16
C ASN A 33 13.87 11.95 11.23
N VAL A 34 13.82 11.15 12.30
CA VAL A 34 12.69 10.32 12.69
C VAL A 34 12.16 10.80 14.03
N VAL A 35 10.85 10.95 14.16
CA VAL A 35 10.16 11.24 15.41
C VAL A 35 9.31 10.02 15.79
N ILE A 36 9.53 9.48 16.97
CA ILE A 36 8.74 8.39 17.56
C ILE A 36 8.11 8.95 18.83
N GLU A 37 6.78 8.95 18.87
CA GLU A 37 6.04 9.43 20.03
C GLU A 37 5.92 8.34 21.13
N ASP A 38 5.12 8.60 22.17
CA ASP A 38 5.00 7.72 23.32
C ASP A 38 4.26 6.41 23.01
N ASP A 39 4.53 5.39 23.81
CA ASP A 39 3.84 4.10 23.81
C ASP A 39 3.93 3.32 22.48
N VAL A 40 4.95 3.60 21.65
CA VAL A 40 5.23 2.89 20.39
C VAL A 40 5.98 1.60 20.66
N GLU A 41 5.64 0.54 19.93
CA GLU A 41 6.38 -0.71 19.93
C GLU A 41 6.83 -1.03 18.50
N ILE A 42 8.11 -1.39 18.32
CA ILE A 42 8.73 -1.67 17.03
C ILE A 42 9.38 -3.04 17.09
N GLY A 43 8.88 -3.96 16.28
CA GLY A 43 9.30 -5.35 16.17
C GLY A 43 10.71 -5.52 15.58
N ALA A 44 11.25 -6.72 15.74
CA ALA A 44 12.61 -7.05 15.37
C ALA A 44 12.92 -6.80 13.88
N ASN A 45 14.12 -6.26 13.60
CA ASN A 45 14.61 -5.96 12.25
C ASN A 45 13.69 -5.03 11.42
N THR A 46 12.83 -4.26 12.05
CA THR A 46 12.08 -3.19 11.40
C THR A 46 12.97 -1.98 11.17
N CYS A 47 12.90 -1.41 9.97
CA CYS A 47 13.69 -0.24 9.57
C CYS A 47 12.78 0.97 9.34
N ILE A 48 13.18 2.12 9.89
CA ILE A 48 12.50 3.40 9.74
C ILE A 48 13.49 4.41 9.20
N ASP A 49 13.31 4.81 7.94
CA ASP A 49 14.20 5.75 7.28
C ASP A 49 13.95 7.19 7.77
N ARG A 50 15.04 7.97 7.84
CA ARG A 50 14.91 9.41 8.07
C ARG A 50 14.24 10.10 6.90
N ALA A 51 13.59 11.19 7.16
CA ALA A 51 13.04 12.04 6.12
C ALA A 51 14.16 12.66 5.24
N LYS A 52 13.82 12.97 4.00
CA LYS A 52 14.68 13.77 3.12
C LYS A 52 14.88 15.18 3.73
N THR A 53 13.80 15.82 4.11
CA THR A 53 13.70 17.04 4.91
C THR A 53 12.53 16.86 5.88
N ASP A 54 12.47 17.57 6.97
CA ASP A 54 11.47 17.43 8.03
C ASP A 54 11.59 16.08 8.76
N SER A 55 10.48 15.37 9.00
CA SER A 55 10.46 14.18 9.84
C SER A 55 9.65 13.03 9.22
N THR A 56 10.16 11.82 9.35
CA THR A 56 9.35 10.58 9.36
C THR A 56 8.74 10.44 10.74
N VAL A 57 7.42 10.26 10.86
CA VAL A 57 6.70 10.38 12.14
C VAL A 57 5.91 9.12 12.46
N ILE A 58 6.19 8.54 13.62
CA ILE A 58 5.44 7.41 14.19
C ILE A 58 4.70 7.95 15.41
N ARG A 59 3.38 8.06 15.32
CA ARG A 59 2.54 8.65 16.35
C ARG A 59 2.34 7.72 17.54
N ARG A 60 1.76 8.29 18.60
CA ARG A 60 1.50 7.58 19.86
C ARG A 60 0.77 6.25 19.68
N GLY A 61 1.19 5.24 20.42
CA GLY A 61 0.50 3.95 20.51
C GLY A 61 0.63 3.05 19.29
N VAL A 62 1.35 3.45 18.25
CA VAL A 62 1.58 2.63 17.06
C VAL A 62 2.32 1.33 17.42
N LYS A 63 1.90 0.22 16.79
CA LYS A 63 2.53 -1.09 16.92
C LYS A 63 2.98 -1.59 15.56
N LEU A 64 4.28 -1.72 15.38
CA LEU A 64 4.89 -2.26 14.18
C LEU A 64 5.48 -3.63 14.52
N ASP A 65 5.09 -4.64 13.78
CA ASP A 65 5.62 -6.01 13.91
C ASP A 65 7.02 -6.12 13.26
N ASN A 66 7.52 -7.32 13.08
CA ASN A 66 8.86 -7.59 12.61
C ASN A 66 9.03 -7.35 11.10
N LEU A 67 10.25 -7.02 10.68
CA LEU A 67 10.64 -6.91 9.27
C LEU A 67 9.81 -5.90 8.47
N ILE A 68 9.37 -4.83 9.10
CA ILE A 68 8.65 -3.73 8.44
C ILE A 68 9.65 -2.72 7.88
N GLN A 69 9.35 -2.16 6.70
CA GLN A 69 10.09 -1.05 6.13
C GLN A 69 9.20 0.20 6.09
N ILE A 70 9.62 1.24 6.78
CA ILE A 70 9.03 2.58 6.73
C ILE A 70 9.96 3.51 5.96
N GLY A 71 9.49 3.97 4.80
CA GLY A 71 10.23 4.88 3.93
C GLY A 71 10.31 6.31 4.48
N HIS A 72 11.14 7.14 3.85
CA HIS A 72 11.36 8.52 4.23
C HIS A 72 10.07 9.35 4.21
N ASN A 73 9.92 10.29 5.13
CA ASN A 73 8.76 11.20 5.22
C ASN A 73 7.39 10.52 5.43
N VAL A 74 7.35 9.24 5.75
CA VAL A 74 6.10 8.55 6.12
C VAL A 74 5.57 9.09 7.43
N GLN A 75 4.25 9.20 7.54
CA GLN A 75 3.55 9.52 8.77
C GLN A 75 2.57 8.40 9.11
N ILE A 76 2.64 7.84 10.31
CA ILE A 76 1.72 6.83 10.81
C ILE A 76 0.94 7.41 11.97
N GLY A 77 -0.40 7.42 11.84
CA GLY A 77 -1.33 7.97 12.82
C GLY A 77 -1.45 7.11 14.07
N GLU A 78 -2.00 7.72 15.13
CA GLU A 78 -2.09 7.12 16.47
C GLU A 78 -2.81 5.78 16.46
N ASN A 79 -2.33 4.86 17.32
CA ASN A 79 -2.93 3.54 17.56
C ASN A 79 -3.08 2.65 16.30
N THR A 80 -2.38 2.98 15.22
CA THR A 80 -2.32 2.13 14.04
C THR A 80 -1.40 0.95 14.30
N VAL A 81 -1.82 -0.23 13.82
CA VAL A 81 -1.06 -1.46 13.94
C VAL A 81 -0.72 -2.04 12.58
N SER A 82 0.48 -2.56 12.43
CA SER A 82 0.95 -3.18 11.20
C SER A 82 1.62 -4.51 11.49
N SER A 83 1.16 -5.55 10.82
CA SER A 83 1.75 -6.88 10.90
C SER A 83 3.02 -6.99 10.04
N ALA A 84 3.74 -8.07 10.25
CA ALA A 84 5.08 -8.30 9.71
C ALA A 84 5.19 -8.16 8.18
N GLN A 85 6.39 -7.74 7.75
CA GLN A 85 6.78 -7.61 6.34
C GLN A 85 5.95 -6.59 5.54
N THR A 86 5.30 -5.66 6.20
CA THR A 86 4.68 -4.51 5.54
C THR A 86 5.74 -3.54 5.05
N GLY A 87 5.56 -3.02 3.84
CA GLY A 87 6.39 -1.97 3.27
C GLY A 87 5.57 -0.70 2.99
N ILE A 88 5.98 0.42 3.54
CA ILE A 88 5.35 1.73 3.28
C ILE A 88 6.38 2.62 2.59
N ALA A 89 6.13 2.94 1.33
CA ALA A 89 7.02 3.77 0.54
C ALA A 89 6.99 5.25 0.97
N GLY A 90 7.99 5.99 0.51
CA GLY A 90 8.23 7.36 0.98
C GLY A 90 7.05 8.32 0.81
N THR A 91 6.95 9.29 1.72
CA THR A 91 5.95 10.38 1.70
C THR A 91 4.50 9.95 1.87
N SER A 92 4.23 8.66 2.08
CA SER A 92 2.88 8.15 2.32
C SER A 92 2.39 8.46 3.73
N LYS A 93 1.07 8.54 3.89
CA LYS A 93 0.42 8.82 5.16
C LYS A 93 -0.55 7.69 5.50
N VAL A 94 -0.52 7.24 6.74
CA VAL A 94 -1.48 6.28 7.29
C VAL A 94 -2.20 6.97 8.45
N GLY A 95 -3.51 6.94 8.43
CA GLY A 95 -4.36 7.56 9.44
C GLY A 95 -4.33 6.86 10.79
N HIS A 96 -5.25 7.23 11.66
CA HIS A 96 -5.38 6.72 13.03
C HIS A 96 -6.16 5.40 13.06
N ASN A 97 -5.82 4.54 14.03
CA ASN A 97 -6.55 3.29 14.30
C ASN A 97 -6.70 2.36 13.08
N CYS A 98 -5.72 2.37 12.18
CA CYS A 98 -5.69 1.47 11.05
C CYS A 98 -5.13 0.09 11.42
N PHE A 99 -5.52 -0.92 10.65
CA PHE A 99 -4.98 -2.27 10.73
C PHE A 99 -4.39 -2.68 9.37
N LEU A 100 -3.08 -2.82 9.30
CA LEU A 100 -2.37 -3.31 8.13
C LEU A 100 -1.94 -4.75 8.40
N ALA A 101 -2.52 -5.70 7.68
CA ALA A 101 -2.16 -7.11 7.81
C ALA A 101 -0.79 -7.42 7.17
N GLY A 102 -0.31 -8.64 7.33
CA GLY A 102 1.04 -9.01 6.90
C GLY A 102 1.29 -8.86 5.40
N GLN A 103 2.50 -8.45 5.05
CA GLN A 103 2.98 -8.29 3.67
C GLN A 103 2.16 -7.28 2.84
N VAL A 104 1.62 -6.26 3.46
CA VAL A 104 0.99 -5.13 2.76
C VAL A 104 2.08 -4.25 2.15
N GLY A 105 1.86 -3.82 0.90
CA GLY A 105 2.70 -2.85 0.21
C GLY A 105 1.92 -1.57 -0.06
N ILE A 106 2.44 -0.41 0.37
CA ILE A 106 1.86 0.91 0.09
C ILE A 106 2.84 1.69 -0.79
N ALA A 107 2.38 2.09 -1.98
CA ALA A 107 3.17 2.89 -2.91
C ALA A 107 3.46 4.29 -2.33
N ASP A 108 4.41 4.99 -2.94
CA ASP A 108 4.79 6.34 -2.55
C ASP A 108 3.63 7.34 -2.74
N HIS A 109 3.62 8.37 -1.90
CA HIS A 109 2.63 9.46 -1.94
C HIS A 109 1.15 9.03 -1.76
N VAL A 110 0.88 7.84 -1.24
CA VAL A 110 -0.48 7.34 -0.96
C VAL A 110 -0.93 7.79 0.42
N THR A 111 -2.20 8.19 0.52
CA THR A 111 -2.87 8.51 1.79
C THR A 111 -3.89 7.44 2.14
N ILE A 112 -3.70 6.81 3.28
CA ILE A 112 -4.65 5.89 3.91
C ILE A 112 -5.39 6.66 4.99
N GLY A 113 -6.71 6.70 4.91
CA GLY A 113 -7.56 7.38 5.88
C GLY A 113 -7.58 6.71 7.26
N ASP A 114 -8.44 7.21 8.14
CA ASP A 114 -8.59 6.68 9.50
C ASP A 114 -9.42 5.40 9.53
N ARG A 115 -9.13 4.51 10.49
CA ARG A 115 -9.91 3.27 10.73
C ARG A 115 -9.99 2.34 9.51
N VAL A 116 -8.99 2.39 8.64
CA VAL A 116 -8.89 1.53 7.46
C VAL A 116 -8.32 0.17 7.86
N CYS A 117 -8.86 -0.89 7.24
CA CYS A 117 -8.36 -2.25 7.40
C CYS A 117 -7.86 -2.79 6.05
N ILE A 118 -6.58 -3.16 5.99
CA ILE A 118 -5.96 -3.72 4.78
C ILE A 118 -5.61 -5.18 5.01
N GLY A 119 -6.18 -6.05 4.18
CA GLY A 119 -5.93 -7.49 4.21
C GLY A 119 -4.51 -7.86 3.76
N SER A 120 -4.06 -9.05 4.15
CA SER A 120 -2.70 -9.53 3.88
C SER A 120 -2.36 -9.54 2.39
N LYS A 121 -1.10 -9.25 2.06
CA LYS A 121 -0.54 -9.25 0.69
C LYS A 121 -1.22 -8.27 -0.28
N SER A 122 -1.93 -7.28 0.23
CA SER A 122 -2.53 -6.23 -0.61
C SER A 122 -1.48 -5.23 -1.04
N GLY A 123 -1.54 -4.81 -2.30
CA GLY A 123 -0.79 -3.69 -2.84
C GLY A 123 -1.70 -2.48 -3.05
N LEU A 124 -1.30 -1.33 -2.54
CA LEU A 124 -2.06 -0.08 -2.62
C LEU A 124 -1.27 0.95 -3.42
N ASP A 125 -1.84 1.39 -4.53
CA ASP A 125 -1.28 2.41 -5.43
C ASP A 125 -2.13 3.70 -5.48
N LYS A 126 -3.18 3.77 -4.68
CA LYS A 126 -4.13 4.90 -4.60
C LYS A 126 -4.59 5.12 -3.18
N ASP A 127 -5.06 6.33 -2.92
CA ASP A 127 -5.64 6.72 -1.65
C ASP A 127 -6.82 5.83 -1.25
N VAL A 128 -6.94 5.62 0.06
CA VAL A 128 -8.02 4.84 0.65
C VAL A 128 -8.78 5.72 1.62
N PRO A 129 -10.09 5.96 1.40
CA PRO A 129 -10.92 6.74 2.31
C PRO A 129 -11.04 6.12 3.70
N ASP A 130 -11.49 6.94 4.67
CA ASP A 130 -11.73 6.51 6.04
C ASP A 130 -12.68 5.32 6.14
N GLY A 131 -12.37 4.40 7.06
CA GLY A 131 -13.22 3.26 7.41
C GLY A 131 -13.31 2.17 6.36
N GLU A 132 -12.60 2.28 5.25
CA GLU A 132 -12.65 1.26 4.21
C GLU A 132 -11.90 -0.02 4.60
N VAL A 133 -12.36 -1.13 4.00
CA VAL A 133 -11.71 -2.44 4.08
C VAL A 133 -11.27 -2.84 2.68
N ARG A 134 -9.97 -3.13 2.51
CA ARG A 134 -9.39 -3.50 1.21
C ARG A 134 -8.71 -4.86 1.28
N PHE A 135 -8.88 -5.67 0.24
CA PHE A 135 -8.19 -6.95 0.05
C PHE A 135 -7.62 -7.05 -1.36
N GLY A 136 -6.39 -7.47 -1.49
CA GLY A 136 -5.72 -7.55 -2.78
C GLY A 136 -5.31 -8.95 -3.26
N TYR A 137 -5.41 -10.01 -2.43
CA TYR A 137 -4.85 -11.31 -2.79
C TYR A 137 -5.44 -12.46 -1.98
N PRO A 138 -6.49 -13.15 -2.45
CA PRO A 138 -6.87 -14.43 -1.89
C PRO A 138 -6.05 -15.57 -2.53
N ALA A 139 -5.53 -16.51 -1.74
CA ALA A 139 -5.05 -17.79 -2.26
C ALA A 139 -6.26 -18.62 -2.69
N LEU A 140 -6.28 -19.01 -3.95
CA LEU A 140 -7.33 -19.87 -4.51
C LEU A 140 -6.82 -21.31 -4.65
N PRO A 141 -7.72 -22.31 -4.63
CA PRO A 141 -7.34 -23.67 -5.03
C PRO A 141 -6.64 -23.67 -6.39
N GLY A 142 -5.55 -24.45 -6.54
CA GLY A 142 -4.64 -24.33 -7.69
C GLY A 142 -5.34 -24.38 -9.05
N MET A 143 -6.30 -25.28 -9.27
CA MET A 143 -7.06 -25.35 -10.52
C MET A 143 -7.93 -24.08 -10.76
N GLN A 144 -8.50 -23.51 -9.72
CA GLN A 144 -9.26 -22.24 -9.84
C GLN A 144 -8.33 -21.09 -10.17
N TYR A 145 -7.16 -21.02 -9.52
CA TYR A 145 -6.15 -20.01 -9.81
C TYR A 145 -5.73 -20.04 -11.28
N HIS A 146 -5.39 -21.21 -11.82
CA HIS A 146 -4.98 -21.35 -13.22
C HIS A 146 -6.08 -20.92 -14.20
N ARG A 147 -7.34 -21.31 -13.94
CA ARG A 147 -8.47 -20.89 -14.76
C ARG A 147 -8.69 -19.37 -14.71
N ALA A 148 -8.70 -18.79 -13.52
CA ALA A 148 -8.85 -17.35 -13.33
C ALA A 148 -7.71 -16.57 -14.01
N SER A 149 -6.46 -17.01 -13.84
CA SER A 149 -5.28 -16.37 -14.45
C SER A 149 -5.29 -16.41 -15.97
N ALA A 150 -5.81 -17.51 -16.57
CA ALA A 150 -5.97 -17.62 -18.03
C ALA A 150 -6.96 -16.57 -18.58
N ILE A 151 -8.04 -16.33 -17.83
CA ILE A 151 -9.06 -15.31 -18.20
C ILE A 151 -8.56 -13.90 -17.91
N PHE A 152 -7.86 -13.69 -16.79
CA PHE A 152 -7.40 -12.37 -16.35
C PHE A 152 -6.63 -11.61 -17.43
N LYS A 153 -5.76 -12.31 -18.16
CA LYS A 153 -4.99 -11.71 -19.27
C LYS A 153 -5.86 -11.19 -20.41
N ASN A 154 -7.05 -11.73 -20.58
CA ASN A 154 -7.99 -11.41 -21.65
C ASN A 154 -9.17 -10.55 -21.19
N LEU A 155 -9.19 -10.08 -19.92
CA LEU A 155 -10.28 -9.27 -19.38
C LEU A 155 -10.59 -8.01 -20.21
N PRO A 156 -9.60 -7.24 -20.70
CA PRO A 156 -9.91 -6.06 -21.54
C PRO A 156 -10.65 -6.43 -22.83
N ASP A 157 -10.30 -7.56 -23.46
CA ASP A 157 -10.97 -8.04 -24.66
C ASP A 157 -12.37 -8.57 -24.35
N LEU A 158 -12.51 -9.30 -23.25
CA LEU A 158 -13.82 -9.79 -22.79
C LEU A 158 -14.76 -8.63 -22.48
N ALA A 159 -14.30 -7.60 -21.77
CA ALA A 159 -15.09 -6.42 -21.47
C ALA A 159 -15.57 -5.71 -22.75
N ARG A 160 -14.71 -5.57 -23.75
CA ARG A 160 -15.08 -5.00 -25.05
C ARG A 160 -16.15 -5.82 -25.77
N ARG A 161 -16.00 -7.15 -25.79
CA ARG A 161 -16.98 -8.07 -26.39
C ARG A 161 -18.34 -8.04 -25.69
N VAL A 162 -18.35 -7.97 -24.36
CA VAL A 162 -19.58 -7.83 -23.58
C VAL A 162 -20.29 -6.51 -23.92
N SER A 163 -19.57 -5.39 -23.91
CA SER A 163 -20.15 -4.10 -24.28
C SER A 163 -20.73 -4.06 -25.69
N GLN A 164 -20.07 -4.74 -26.63
CA GLN A 164 -20.60 -4.86 -28.00
C GLN A 164 -21.89 -5.70 -28.04
N ALA A 165 -21.91 -6.84 -27.37
CA ALA A 165 -23.10 -7.69 -27.27
C ALA A 165 -24.30 -6.97 -26.63
N GLU A 166 -24.06 -6.18 -25.59
CA GLU A 166 -25.09 -5.35 -24.94
C GLU A 166 -25.71 -4.34 -25.92
N LYS A 167 -24.88 -3.69 -26.75
CA LYS A 167 -25.39 -2.76 -27.80
C LYS A 167 -26.21 -3.47 -28.86
N GLU A 168 -25.79 -4.66 -29.29
CA GLU A 168 -26.52 -5.46 -30.27
C GLU A 168 -27.87 -5.93 -29.71
N ILE A 169 -27.91 -6.36 -28.46
CA ILE A 169 -29.14 -6.75 -27.75
C ILE A 169 -30.11 -5.56 -27.65
N ALA A 170 -29.59 -4.37 -27.30
CA ALA A 170 -30.43 -3.15 -27.25
C ALA A 170 -31.04 -2.83 -28.60
N ALA A 171 -30.24 -2.87 -29.67
CA ALA A 171 -30.74 -2.61 -31.04
C ALA A 171 -31.79 -3.64 -31.48
N LEU A 172 -31.62 -4.91 -31.14
CA LEU A 172 -32.61 -5.95 -31.43
C LEU A 172 -33.93 -5.76 -30.66
N LYS A 173 -33.85 -5.34 -29.39
CA LYS A 173 -35.05 -5.02 -28.60
C LYS A 173 -35.83 -3.86 -29.20
N ASP A 174 -35.17 -2.80 -29.62
CA ASP A 174 -35.81 -1.65 -30.28
C ASP A 174 -36.48 -2.07 -31.59
N CYS A 175 -35.81 -2.90 -32.39
CA CYS A 175 -36.39 -3.43 -33.64
C CYS A 175 -37.67 -4.25 -33.40
N LEU A 176 -37.71 -5.07 -32.35
CA LEU A 176 -38.87 -5.89 -31.99
C LEU A 176 -40.05 -5.06 -31.50
N LEU A 177 -39.82 -3.93 -30.86
CA LEU A 177 -40.86 -3.01 -30.40
C LEU A 177 -41.56 -2.26 -31.55
N TYR A 178 -40.87 -2.10 -32.70
CA TYR A 178 -41.44 -1.46 -33.88
C TYR A 178 -42.16 -2.43 -34.82
N THR A 179 -42.13 -3.74 -34.57
CA THR A 179 -42.79 -4.78 -35.40
C THR A 179 -44.06 -5.36 -34.74
N SER A 180 -44.46 -4.85 -33.60
CA SER A 180 -45.71 -5.16 -32.89
C SER A 180 -46.67 -3.96 -32.94
#